data_569426f25cea2ca2abcebbaeafd13eb1
#
_entry.id   569426f25cea2ca2abcebbaeafd13eb1
#
_cell.length_a   1.000
_cell.length_b   1.000
_cell.length_c   1.000
_cell.angle_alpha   90.00
_cell.angle_beta   90.00
_cell.angle_gamma   90.00
#
_symmetry.space_group_name_H-M   'P 1'
#
loop_
_entity.id
_entity.type
_entity.pdbx_description
1 polymer ?
#
loop_
_entity_poly.entity_id
_entity_poly.type
_entity_poly.pdbx_seq_one_letter_code
_entity_poly.pdbx_strand_id
1 'polypeptide(L)'
;TRLPLEQKTSGSIPDPAAKMSYITSIFYRFLLKPILFKFPADSVHEWFLLMGERCGSSATIRWLIHSIFSYESSRLWQEVAGISFKNPIGLAAGFDYNGQLINILPSIGFGFQSIGTVTDRPYAGNPAPMLGRLPKSRALLVNKGFKSAGMDYVLSHISHHRNGPVGMSIGCTNRQYVDFDELVNDIASGFRKANQNLFFDYFELNISCPNLININTFEERPDEPGGLLKILIKLSGFNISRPVFIKMPAERTVXXXXALVKTALPFNFIRGLIFSNLVKNRNNPHLDSGEVAKAGKGNFSGRPTFELSNQLIRHAHENYGDRFVIIGCGGVFTAEDAYQKIKLGASLVQLITGMVYGGPQQIGVINRGLVKLLKKDGYKNLSEAIGASV
;
A
#
# COMPACT_ATOMS: atom_id res chain seq x y z
N THR A 1 -5.68 27.35 -15.85
CA THR A 1 -5.40 27.17 -14.40
C THR A 1 -3.98 27.64 -14.12
N ARG A 2 -3.85 28.82 -13.52
CA ARG A 2 -2.54 29.43 -13.22
C ARG A 2 -1.83 28.65 -12.10
N LEU A 3 -0.57 28.33 -12.31
CA LEU A 3 0.32 27.78 -11.27
C LEU A 3 0.53 28.86 -10.19
N PRO A 4 0.52 28.52 -8.91
CA PRO A 4 0.86 29.48 -7.86
C PRO A 4 2.32 29.93 -8.02
N LEU A 5 2.55 31.22 -8.08
CA LEU A 5 3.88 31.83 -8.04
C LEU A 5 4.51 31.57 -6.66
N GLU A 6 5.66 30.89 -6.66
CA GLU A 6 6.45 30.74 -5.44
C GLU A 6 6.86 32.12 -4.91
N GLN A 7 6.49 32.42 -3.67
CA GLN A 7 7.04 33.57 -2.97
C GLN A 7 8.56 33.40 -2.83
N LYS A 8 9.29 34.37 -3.37
CA LYS A 8 10.73 34.47 -3.19
C LYS A 8 11.06 34.67 -1.71
N THR A 9 11.53 33.62 -1.05
CA THR A 9 12.18 33.75 0.26
C THR A 9 13.67 33.51 0.09
N SER A 10 14.44 34.46 0.51
CA SER A 10 15.91 34.55 0.72
C SER A 10 16.81 33.48 0.06
N GLY A 11 17.80 33.94 -0.66
CA GLY A 11 18.76 33.27 -1.52
C GLY A 11 19.55 32.09 -0.96
N SER A 12 18.88 30.96 -0.73
CA SER A 12 19.56 29.68 -0.61
C SER A 12 19.61 29.02 -2.00
N ILE A 13 20.78 28.58 -2.38
CA ILE A 13 21.00 27.81 -3.61
C ILE A 13 20.03 26.61 -3.57
N PRO A 14 19.18 26.42 -4.61
CA PRO A 14 18.27 25.28 -4.62
C PRO A 14 19.05 23.98 -4.52
N ASP A 15 18.65 23.11 -3.61
CA ASP A 15 19.21 21.77 -3.45
C ASP A 15 19.23 21.08 -4.84
N PRO A 16 20.41 20.67 -5.36
CA PRO A 16 20.52 20.05 -6.68
C PRO A 16 19.61 18.83 -6.84
N ALA A 17 19.41 18.05 -5.78
CA ALA A 17 18.51 16.89 -5.80
C ALA A 17 17.05 17.32 -5.94
N ALA A 18 16.65 18.45 -5.34
CA ALA A 18 15.30 19.01 -5.50
C ALA A 18 15.06 19.46 -6.94
N LYS A 19 16.08 20.08 -7.57
CA LYS A 19 16.02 20.51 -8.97
C LYS A 19 15.90 19.31 -9.91
N MET A 20 16.69 18.26 -9.69
CA MET A 20 16.64 17.03 -10.51
C MET A 20 15.29 16.33 -10.36
N SER A 21 14.78 16.24 -9.15
CA SER A 21 13.45 15.64 -8.86
C SER A 21 12.32 16.43 -9.58
N TYR A 22 12.43 17.75 -9.65
CA TYR A 22 11.47 18.59 -10.38
C TYR A 22 11.52 18.31 -11.89
N ILE A 23 12.74 18.27 -12.46
CA ILE A 23 12.95 17.99 -13.89
C ILE A 23 12.38 16.62 -14.27
N THR A 24 12.70 15.60 -13.47
CA THR A 24 12.21 14.23 -13.72
C THR A 24 10.68 14.16 -13.58
N SER A 25 10.07 14.95 -12.69
CA SER A 25 8.61 15.03 -12.56
C SER A 25 7.96 15.63 -13.82
N ILE A 26 8.54 16.70 -14.37
CA ILE A 26 8.07 17.32 -15.63
C ILE A 26 8.19 16.30 -16.77
N PHE A 27 9.36 15.67 -16.91
CA PHE A 27 9.63 14.67 -17.94
C PHE A 27 8.61 13.53 -17.86
N TYR A 28 8.39 13.00 -16.66
CA TYR A 28 7.41 11.92 -16.48
C TYR A 28 6.00 12.37 -16.87
N ARG A 29 5.55 13.50 -16.31
CA ARG A 29 4.16 13.95 -16.48
C ARG A 29 3.82 14.30 -17.92
N PHE A 30 4.73 14.98 -18.63
CA PHE A 30 4.44 15.57 -19.93
C PHE A 30 4.94 14.73 -21.11
N LEU A 31 5.91 13.84 -20.89
CA LEU A 31 6.44 13.00 -21.98
C LEU A 31 6.16 11.51 -21.73
N LEU A 32 6.67 10.94 -20.65
CA LEU A 32 6.63 9.48 -20.46
C LEU A 32 5.21 8.97 -20.16
N LYS A 33 4.50 9.61 -19.22
CA LYS A 33 3.15 9.19 -18.84
C LYS A 33 2.16 9.19 -20.01
N PRO A 34 2.05 10.26 -20.84
CA PRO A 34 1.15 10.22 -22.00
C PRO A 34 1.44 9.08 -22.96
N ILE A 35 2.71 8.74 -23.16
CA ILE A 35 3.10 7.59 -23.99
C ILE A 35 2.65 6.28 -23.33
N LEU A 36 3.00 6.07 -22.08
CA LEU A 36 2.66 4.84 -21.34
C LEU A 36 1.14 4.63 -21.25
N PHE A 37 0.38 5.72 -21.17
CA PHE A 37 -1.08 5.63 -21.03
C PHE A 37 -1.78 5.24 -22.34
N LYS A 38 -1.09 5.20 -23.47
CA LYS A 38 -1.63 4.66 -24.74
C LYS A 38 -1.63 3.13 -24.77
N PHE A 39 -0.83 2.49 -23.94
CA PHE A 39 -0.72 1.01 -23.90
C PHE A 39 -1.61 0.43 -22.81
N PRO A 40 -2.05 -0.85 -22.92
CA PRO A 40 -2.85 -1.49 -21.88
C PRO A 40 -2.17 -1.41 -20.52
N ALA A 41 -2.96 -1.14 -19.48
CA ALA A 41 -2.42 -0.93 -18.14
C ALA A 41 -1.72 -2.19 -17.59
N ASP A 42 -2.27 -3.37 -17.90
CA ASP A 42 -1.67 -4.65 -17.51
C ASP A 42 -0.28 -4.83 -18.12
N SER A 43 -0.13 -4.58 -19.41
CA SER A 43 1.16 -4.72 -20.12
C SER A 43 2.21 -3.75 -19.59
N VAL A 44 1.82 -2.49 -19.35
CA VAL A 44 2.72 -1.49 -18.77
C VAL A 44 3.17 -1.92 -17.37
N HIS A 45 2.25 -2.45 -16.56
CA HIS A 45 2.57 -2.92 -15.22
C HIS A 45 3.59 -4.09 -15.25
N GLU A 46 3.33 -5.10 -16.09
CA GLU A 46 4.25 -6.25 -16.23
C GLU A 46 5.64 -5.79 -16.72
N TRP A 47 5.66 -4.84 -17.66
CA TRP A 47 6.92 -4.25 -18.13
C TRP A 47 7.69 -3.56 -16.99
N PHE A 48 6.97 -2.81 -16.13
CA PHE A 48 7.61 -2.14 -14.99
C PHE A 48 8.14 -3.15 -13.96
N LEU A 49 7.44 -4.27 -13.73
CA LEU A 49 7.94 -5.32 -12.85
C LEU A 49 9.26 -5.90 -13.39
N LEU A 50 9.28 -6.26 -14.69
CA LEU A 50 10.45 -6.83 -15.33
C LEU A 50 11.65 -5.85 -15.33
N MET A 51 11.40 -4.60 -15.70
CA MET A 51 12.45 -3.57 -15.73
C MET A 51 12.95 -3.26 -14.32
N GLY A 52 12.05 -3.19 -13.34
CA GLY A 52 12.42 -2.94 -11.96
C GLY A 52 13.27 -4.04 -11.39
N GLU A 53 12.95 -5.29 -11.70
CA GLU A 53 13.74 -6.47 -11.31
C GLU A 53 15.16 -6.40 -11.90
N ARG A 54 15.25 -6.14 -13.22
CA ARG A 54 16.54 -6.00 -13.91
C ARG A 54 17.38 -4.84 -13.36
N CYS A 55 16.77 -3.68 -13.19
CA CYS A 55 17.46 -2.51 -12.62
C CYS A 55 17.86 -2.77 -11.16
N GLY A 56 17.02 -3.48 -10.43
CA GLY A 56 17.27 -3.85 -9.04
C GLY A 56 18.43 -4.83 -8.85
N SER A 57 18.80 -5.59 -9.88
CA SER A 57 19.93 -6.53 -9.77
C SER A 57 21.29 -5.82 -9.83
N SER A 58 21.36 -4.59 -10.37
CA SER A 58 22.61 -3.84 -10.54
C SER A 58 22.80 -2.82 -9.43
N ALA A 59 23.90 -2.95 -8.65
CA ALA A 59 24.25 -2.00 -7.59
C ALA A 59 24.47 -0.58 -8.14
N THR A 60 25.11 -0.47 -9.30
CA THR A 60 25.38 0.82 -9.96
C THR A 60 24.06 1.52 -10.34
N ILE A 61 23.12 0.76 -10.92
CA ILE A 61 21.82 1.33 -11.31
C ILE A 61 21.04 1.75 -10.06
N ARG A 62 21.03 0.91 -9.01
CA ARG A 62 20.38 1.26 -7.74
C ARG A 62 20.97 2.55 -7.16
N TRP A 63 22.31 2.69 -7.15
CA TRP A 63 22.98 3.88 -6.65
C TRP A 63 22.59 5.13 -7.46
N LEU A 64 22.58 5.02 -8.79
CA LEU A 64 22.19 6.12 -9.67
C LEU A 64 20.74 6.56 -9.44
N ILE A 65 19.83 5.59 -9.38
CA ILE A 65 18.40 5.86 -9.12
C ILE A 65 18.24 6.52 -7.74
N HIS A 66 18.94 5.99 -6.72
CA HIS A 66 18.90 6.55 -5.36
C HIS A 66 19.34 8.02 -5.34
N SER A 67 20.44 8.33 -6.02
CA SER A 67 20.98 9.69 -6.09
C SER A 67 20.01 10.70 -6.71
N ILE A 68 19.16 10.23 -7.64
CA ILE A 68 18.23 11.08 -8.37
C ILE A 68 16.86 11.19 -7.68
N PHE A 69 16.34 10.06 -7.14
CA PHE A 69 14.95 9.97 -6.71
C PHE A 69 14.77 9.99 -5.19
N SER A 70 15.74 9.47 -4.43
CA SER A 70 15.58 9.31 -3.00
C SER A 70 15.76 10.64 -2.24
N TYR A 71 15.14 10.75 -1.09
CA TYR A 71 15.36 11.83 -0.13
C TYR A 71 15.31 11.25 1.26
N GLU A 72 16.37 11.45 2.02
CA GLU A 72 16.51 10.94 3.38
C GLU A 72 16.58 12.09 4.39
N SER A 73 15.99 11.89 5.55
CA SER A 73 16.05 12.84 6.67
C SER A 73 15.74 12.09 7.96
N SER A 74 16.56 12.33 8.98
CA SER A 74 16.33 11.76 10.31
C SER A 74 14.98 12.18 10.92
N ARG A 75 14.40 13.29 10.45
CA ARG A 75 13.08 13.74 10.91
C ARG A 75 11.96 12.75 10.52
N LEU A 76 12.20 11.90 9.51
CA LEU A 76 11.21 10.92 9.02
C LEU A 76 11.43 9.52 9.62
N TRP A 77 12.54 9.31 10.32
CA TRP A 77 12.87 8.02 10.92
C TRP A 77 11.95 7.74 12.10
N GLN A 78 11.52 6.50 12.23
CA GLN A 78 10.71 6.07 13.37
C GLN A 78 10.82 4.56 13.57
N GLU A 79 10.52 4.12 14.78
CA GLU A 79 10.36 2.71 15.09
C GLU A 79 8.85 2.44 15.28
N VAL A 80 8.34 1.46 14.57
CA VAL A 80 6.91 1.10 14.59
C VAL A 80 6.79 -0.42 14.72
N ALA A 81 6.11 -0.88 15.76
CA ALA A 81 5.93 -2.32 16.05
C ALA A 81 7.26 -3.08 16.14
N GLY A 82 8.34 -2.42 16.61
CA GLY A 82 9.67 -3.02 16.73
C GLY A 82 10.47 -3.07 15.43
N ILE A 83 10.00 -2.37 14.39
CA ILE A 83 10.69 -2.31 13.08
C ILE A 83 11.11 -0.86 12.82
N SER A 84 12.36 -0.66 12.37
CA SER A 84 12.90 0.66 12.04
C SER A 84 12.58 1.06 10.61
N PHE A 85 12.00 2.23 10.42
CA PHE A 85 11.61 2.79 9.12
C PHE A 85 12.36 4.11 8.87
N LYS A 86 13.06 4.20 7.73
CA LYS A 86 13.81 5.43 7.35
C LYS A 86 12.87 6.58 6.97
N ASN A 87 11.66 6.27 6.54
CA ASN A 87 10.60 7.24 6.25
C ASN A 87 9.24 6.51 6.25
N PRO A 88 8.12 7.24 6.36
CA PRO A 88 6.83 6.61 6.55
C PRO A 88 6.17 6.10 5.26
N ILE A 89 6.78 6.29 4.09
CA ILE A 89 6.11 6.04 2.79
C ILE A 89 6.47 4.65 2.28
N GLY A 90 5.46 3.80 2.13
CA GLY A 90 5.62 2.43 1.65
C GLY A 90 4.85 2.11 0.37
N LEU A 91 5.31 1.08 -0.33
CA LEU A 91 4.54 0.51 -1.43
C LEU A 91 3.49 -0.44 -0.86
N ALA A 92 2.22 -0.21 -1.20
CA ALA A 92 1.12 -1.09 -0.77
C ALA A 92 1.14 -2.41 -1.57
N ALA A 93 0.70 -3.49 -0.93
CA ALA A 93 0.44 -4.76 -1.61
C ALA A 93 -0.56 -4.58 -2.76
N GLY A 94 -0.32 -5.26 -3.87
CA GLY A 94 -1.14 -5.16 -5.09
C GLY A 94 -0.38 -4.62 -6.29
N PHE A 95 0.87 -4.20 -6.12
CA PHE A 95 1.74 -3.77 -7.22
C PHE A 95 2.82 -4.82 -7.49
N ASP A 96 3.60 -5.18 -6.49
CA ASP A 96 4.66 -6.21 -6.59
C ASP A 96 4.10 -7.54 -6.04
N TYR A 97 3.56 -8.37 -6.92
CA TYR A 97 2.86 -9.61 -6.50
C TYR A 97 3.81 -10.64 -5.91
N ASN A 98 5.01 -10.75 -6.45
CA ASN A 98 5.91 -11.87 -6.19
C ASN A 98 7.28 -11.45 -5.64
N GLY A 99 7.48 -10.15 -5.32
CA GLY A 99 8.73 -9.66 -4.73
C GLY A 99 9.82 -9.32 -5.74
N GLN A 100 9.46 -8.99 -6.97
CA GLN A 100 10.43 -8.65 -8.03
C GLN A 100 11.08 -7.28 -7.81
N LEU A 101 10.44 -6.38 -7.07
CA LEU A 101 10.88 -5.00 -6.91
C LEU A 101 11.64 -4.74 -5.60
N ILE A 102 11.87 -5.77 -4.78
CA ILE A 102 12.45 -5.63 -3.42
C ILE A 102 13.74 -4.82 -3.45
N ASN A 103 14.60 -5.08 -4.45
CA ASN A 103 15.91 -4.44 -4.53
C ASN A 103 15.86 -2.99 -5.02
N ILE A 104 14.88 -2.63 -5.85
CA ILE A 104 14.86 -1.31 -6.50
C ILE A 104 14.07 -0.26 -5.69
N LEU A 105 13.02 -0.67 -4.95
CA LEU A 105 12.11 0.27 -4.30
C LEU A 105 12.78 1.17 -3.26
N PRO A 106 13.72 0.69 -2.44
CA PRO A 106 14.45 1.60 -1.55
C PRO A 106 15.23 2.69 -2.30
N SER A 107 15.74 2.37 -3.51
CA SER A 107 16.46 3.36 -4.34
C SER A 107 15.51 4.42 -4.91
N ILE A 108 14.23 4.10 -5.04
CA ILE A 108 13.20 5.06 -5.47
C ILE A 108 12.82 5.99 -4.30
N GLY A 109 13.13 5.59 -3.06
CA GLY A 109 12.88 6.38 -1.87
C GLY A 109 11.79 5.83 -0.96
N PHE A 110 11.27 4.64 -1.24
CA PHE A 110 10.32 3.98 -0.32
C PHE A 110 11.02 3.59 0.97
N GLY A 111 10.37 3.84 2.09
CA GLY A 111 10.84 3.44 3.42
C GLY A 111 10.56 1.98 3.74
N PHE A 112 9.60 1.37 3.05
CA PHE A 112 9.20 -0.03 3.21
C PHE A 112 8.34 -0.48 2.04
N GLN A 113 8.05 -1.77 1.99
CA GLN A 113 7.18 -2.32 0.95
C GLN A 113 6.45 -3.56 1.42
N SER A 114 5.24 -3.76 0.90
CA SER A 114 4.47 -4.98 1.07
C SER A 114 4.35 -5.68 -0.27
N ILE A 115 4.91 -6.88 -0.39
CA ILE A 115 4.71 -7.71 -1.57
C ILE A 115 3.36 -8.43 -1.50
N GLY A 116 2.87 -8.89 -2.64
CA GLY A 116 1.65 -9.70 -2.71
C GLY A 116 0.43 -8.89 -3.16
N THR A 117 -0.78 -9.31 -2.85
CA THR A 117 -1.14 -10.37 -1.88
C THR A 117 -0.74 -11.74 -2.41
N VAL A 118 0.01 -12.48 -1.62
CA VAL A 118 0.46 -13.84 -1.96
C VAL A 118 -0.60 -14.82 -1.40
N THR A 119 -0.94 -15.81 -2.21
CA THR A 119 -1.91 -16.84 -1.86
C THR A 119 -1.20 -18.18 -1.67
N ASP A 120 -1.77 -19.11 -0.92
CA ASP A 120 -1.13 -20.42 -0.70
C ASP A 120 -0.86 -21.12 -2.02
N ARG A 121 -1.85 -21.15 -2.92
CA ARG A 121 -1.74 -21.75 -4.26
C ARG A 121 -1.64 -20.62 -5.31
N PRO A 122 -1.08 -20.92 -6.49
CA PRO A 122 -1.03 -19.92 -7.56
C PRO A 122 -2.42 -19.57 -8.10
N TYR A 123 -2.58 -18.31 -8.51
CA TYR A 123 -3.78 -17.81 -9.19
C TYR A 123 -3.37 -16.80 -10.27
N ALA A 124 -3.71 -17.10 -11.51
CA ALA A 124 -3.29 -16.31 -12.67
C ALA A 124 -3.92 -14.91 -12.74
N GLY A 125 -4.95 -14.66 -11.91
CA GLY A 125 -5.73 -13.42 -11.92
C GLY A 125 -7.07 -13.59 -12.59
N ASN A 126 -7.95 -12.63 -12.38
CA ASN A 126 -9.28 -12.60 -13.03
C ASN A 126 -9.12 -12.37 -14.55
N PRO A 127 -10.15 -12.65 -15.35
CA PRO A 127 -10.07 -12.41 -16.80
C PRO A 127 -9.69 -10.96 -17.11
N ALA A 128 -8.82 -10.79 -18.10
CA ALA A 128 -8.35 -9.49 -18.56
C ALA A 128 -9.50 -8.68 -19.22
N PRO A 129 -9.45 -7.34 -19.17
CA PRO A 129 -8.41 -6.52 -18.55
C PRO A 129 -8.54 -6.47 -17.02
N MET A 130 -7.42 -6.67 -16.34
CA MET A 130 -7.37 -6.65 -14.88
C MET A 130 -7.11 -5.26 -14.30
N LEU A 131 -6.59 -4.34 -15.13
CA LEU A 131 -6.30 -2.96 -14.75
C LEU A 131 -6.85 -1.98 -15.77
N GLY A 132 -7.39 -0.87 -15.27
CA GLY A 132 -7.81 0.27 -16.08
C GLY A 132 -7.35 1.58 -15.45
N ARG A 133 -7.21 2.61 -16.25
CA ARG A 133 -6.84 3.94 -15.78
C ARG A 133 -8.00 4.90 -15.97
N LEU A 134 -8.28 5.71 -14.93
CA LEU A 134 -9.29 6.76 -14.95
C LEU A 134 -8.58 8.09 -14.67
N PRO A 135 -7.99 8.73 -15.71
CA PRO A 135 -7.15 9.91 -15.49
C PRO A 135 -7.87 11.12 -14.88
N LYS A 136 -9.11 11.40 -15.27
CA LYS A 136 -9.89 12.51 -14.70
C LYS A 136 -10.18 12.27 -13.22
N SER A 137 -10.47 11.03 -12.87
CA SER A 137 -10.75 10.59 -11.49
C SER A 137 -9.48 10.44 -10.64
N ARG A 138 -8.31 10.48 -11.25
CA ARG A 138 -7.02 10.12 -10.62
C ARG A 138 -7.14 8.77 -9.91
N ALA A 139 -7.69 7.78 -10.63
CA ALA A 139 -8.05 6.46 -10.10
C ALA A 139 -7.55 5.35 -11.02
N LEU A 140 -7.40 4.15 -10.45
CA LEU A 140 -7.22 2.93 -11.24
C LEU A 140 -8.42 2.02 -10.99
N LEU A 141 -8.92 1.40 -12.06
CA LEU A 141 -9.82 0.26 -11.96
C LEU A 141 -8.96 -0.98 -11.74
N VAL A 142 -9.28 -1.77 -10.72
CA VAL A 142 -8.49 -2.96 -10.35
C VAL A 142 -9.41 -4.17 -10.27
N ASN A 143 -9.07 -5.24 -10.99
CA ASN A 143 -9.81 -6.50 -11.00
C ASN A 143 -8.82 -7.69 -11.01
N LYS A 144 -7.84 -7.68 -10.10
CA LYS A 144 -6.78 -8.72 -10.08
C LYS A 144 -7.19 -10.01 -9.37
N GLY A 145 -7.99 -9.92 -8.29
CA GLY A 145 -8.47 -11.09 -7.54
C GLY A 145 -7.37 -11.86 -6.82
N PHE A 146 -6.33 -11.19 -6.34
CA PHE A 146 -5.15 -11.82 -5.71
C PHE A 146 -4.32 -12.64 -6.69
N LYS A 147 -4.03 -12.06 -7.89
CA LYS A 147 -3.05 -12.65 -8.82
C LYS A 147 -1.74 -12.92 -8.07
N SER A 148 -1.25 -14.17 -8.11
CA SER A 148 -0.10 -14.61 -7.33
C SER A 148 0.52 -15.85 -7.97
N ALA A 149 1.85 -15.99 -7.91
CA ALA A 149 2.53 -17.21 -8.33
C ALA A 149 2.41 -18.32 -7.27
N GLY A 150 1.84 -18.01 -6.12
CA GLY A 150 1.69 -18.96 -5.01
C GLY A 150 2.84 -18.87 -4.01
N MET A 151 2.54 -19.25 -2.77
CA MET A 151 3.48 -19.07 -1.65
C MET A 151 4.81 -19.79 -1.90
N ASP A 152 4.78 -21.04 -2.34
CA ASP A 152 6.00 -21.82 -2.53
C ASP A 152 6.92 -21.21 -3.60
N TYR A 153 6.32 -20.70 -4.69
CA TYR A 153 7.08 -20.01 -5.73
C TYR A 153 7.74 -18.74 -5.17
N VAL A 154 6.95 -17.90 -4.49
CA VAL A 154 7.44 -16.61 -3.97
C VAL A 154 8.60 -16.86 -2.99
N LEU A 155 8.43 -17.79 -2.04
CA LEU A 155 9.46 -18.07 -1.03
C LEU A 155 10.76 -18.62 -1.63
N SER A 156 10.68 -19.37 -2.73
CA SER A 156 11.87 -19.94 -3.39
C SER A 156 12.57 -18.97 -4.34
N HIS A 157 11.90 -17.88 -4.75
CA HIS A 157 12.43 -16.91 -5.73
C HIS A 157 12.73 -15.53 -5.12
N ILE A 158 12.43 -15.34 -3.84
CA ILE A 158 12.63 -14.03 -3.23
C ILE A 158 14.12 -13.70 -3.13
N SER A 159 14.47 -12.45 -3.41
CA SER A 159 15.85 -11.95 -3.28
C SER A 159 16.35 -12.10 -1.85
N HIS A 160 17.61 -12.47 -1.68
CA HIS A 160 18.25 -12.51 -0.36
C HIS A 160 18.80 -11.14 0.08
N HIS A 161 18.79 -10.16 -0.80
CA HIS A 161 19.20 -8.79 -0.50
C HIS A 161 18.00 -7.90 -0.25
N ARG A 162 18.09 -7.02 0.74
CA ARG A 162 17.08 -6.00 0.98
C ARG A 162 17.71 -4.78 1.67
N ASN A 163 17.13 -3.61 1.43
CA ASN A 163 17.60 -2.33 1.98
C ASN A 163 16.45 -1.58 2.68
N GLY A 164 15.77 -2.28 3.59
CA GLY A 164 14.64 -1.73 4.33
C GLY A 164 13.60 -2.79 4.64
N PRO A 165 12.59 -2.46 5.43
CA PRO A 165 11.56 -3.41 5.83
C PRO A 165 10.75 -3.93 4.65
N VAL A 166 10.55 -5.25 4.62
CA VAL A 166 9.75 -5.95 3.62
C VAL A 166 8.67 -6.74 4.34
N GLY A 167 7.41 -6.45 4.01
CA GLY A 167 6.28 -7.25 4.47
C GLY A 167 5.70 -8.11 3.37
N MET A 168 4.94 -9.11 3.79
CA MET A 168 4.19 -9.96 2.86
C MET A 168 2.70 -9.87 3.19
N SER A 169 1.92 -9.45 2.21
CA SER A 169 0.46 -9.50 2.30
C SER A 169 0.00 -10.91 1.92
N ILE A 170 -0.83 -11.51 2.76
CA ILE A 170 -1.32 -12.89 2.62
C ILE A 170 -2.85 -12.86 2.61
N GLY A 171 -3.45 -13.60 1.68
CA GLY A 171 -4.90 -13.76 1.57
C GLY A 171 -5.25 -15.14 1.05
N CYS A 172 -6.56 -15.44 1.01
CA CYS A 172 -7.03 -16.72 0.48
C CYS A 172 -6.80 -16.82 -1.03
N THR A 173 -6.58 -18.03 -1.50
CA THR A 173 -6.51 -18.30 -2.95
C THR A 173 -7.89 -18.06 -3.57
N ASN A 174 -7.96 -17.39 -4.70
CA ASN A 174 -9.23 -17.10 -5.39
C ASN A 174 -9.69 -18.34 -6.16
N ARG A 175 -10.29 -19.28 -5.43
CA ARG A 175 -10.81 -20.57 -5.97
C ARG A 175 -12.11 -20.92 -5.27
N GLN A 176 -12.77 -21.96 -5.74
CA GLN A 176 -13.89 -22.54 -5.00
C GLN A 176 -13.38 -23.29 -3.77
N TYR A 177 -14.12 -23.14 -2.70
CA TYR A 177 -13.91 -23.86 -1.43
C TYR A 177 -15.17 -24.66 -1.13
N VAL A 178 -14.99 -25.78 -0.47
CA VAL A 178 -16.11 -26.62 -0.01
C VAL A 178 -16.89 -25.91 1.10
N ASP A 179 -16.15 -25.29 2.04
CA ASP A 179 -16.72 -24.56 3.15
C ASP A 179 -15.77 -23.42 3.60
N PHE A 180 -16.20 -22.66 4.60
CA PHE A 180 -15.42 -21.54 5.12
C PHE A 180 -14.16 -22.02 5.85
N ASP A 181 -14.21 -23.19 6.49
CA ASP A 181 -13.06 -23.75 7.20
C ASP A 181 -11.93 -24.13 6.24
N GLU A 182 -12.26 -24.59 5.03
CA GLU A 182 -11.25 -24.83 3.98
C GLU A 182 -10.57 -23.52 3.57
N LEU A 183 -11.33 -22.41 3.46
CA LEU A 183 -10.76 -21.09 3.18
C LEU A 183 -9.84 -20.64 4.34
N VAL A 184 -10.26 -20.83 5.58
CA VAL A 184 -9.43 -20.51 6.76
C VAL A 184 -8.14 -21.32 6.74
N ASN A 185 -8.21 -22.60 6.39
CA ASN A 185 -7.03 -23.47 6.28
C ASN A 185 -6.08 -23.04 5.15
N ASP A 186 -6.62 -22.54 4.04
CA ASP A 186 -5.82 -22.01 2.93
C ASP A 186 -5.01 -20.78 3.39
N ILE A 187 -5.66 -19.81 4.06
CA ILE A 187 -4.96 -18.65 4.63
C ILE A 187 -3.89 -19.11 5.64
N ALA A 188 -4.25 -20.02 6.53
CA ALA A 188 -3.37 -20.51 7.60
C ALA A 188 -2.15 -21.24 7.02
N SER A 189 -2.33 -22.00 5.92
CA SER A 189 -1.24 -22.66 5.22
C SER A 189 -0.23 -21.61 4.69
N GLY A 190 -0.73 -20.56 4.03
CA GLY A 190 0.11 -19.46 3.58
C GLY A 190 0.90 -18.81 4.71
N PHE A 191 0.23 -18.49 5.82
CA PHE A 191 0.88 -17.91 7.00
C PHE A 191 1.95 -18.82 7.58
N ARG A 192 1.66 -20.13 7.69
CA ARG A 192 2.61 -21.12 8.23
C ARG A 192 3.91 -21.15 7.42
N LYS A 193 3.78 -21.22 6.09
CA LYS A 193 4.93 -21.21 5.17
C LYS A 193 5.72 -19.90 5.27
N ALA A 194 5.02 -18.76 5.22
CA ALA A 194 5.65 -17.43 5.29
C ALA A 194 6.40 -17.23 6.61
N ASN A 195 5.82 -17.69 7.74
CA ASN A 195 6.37 -17.49 9.08
C ASN A 195 7.70 -18.26 9.28
N GLN A 196 7.91 -19.34 8.53
CA GLN A 196 9.18 -20.11 8.55
C GLN A 196 10.31 -19.37 7.84
N ASN A 197 10.00 -18.38 7.01
CA ASN A 197 11.00 -17.62 6.26
C ASN A 197 11.42 -16.37 7.03
N LEU A 198 12.70 -16.23 7.35
CA LEU A 198 13.22 -15.13 8.16
C LEU A 198 13.38 -13.81 7.40
N PHE A 199 13.10 -13.80 6.12
CA PHE A 199 13.31 -12.63 5.26
C PHE A 199 12.33 -11.48 5.60
N PHE A 200 11.08 -11.80 5.96
CA PHE A 200 10.02 -10.78 6.12
C PHE A 200 10.03 -10.18 7.54
N ASP A 201 9.81 -8.86 7.62
CA ASP A 201 9.77 -8.13 8.89
C ASP A 201 8.36 -8.13 9.48
N TYR A 202 7.31 -8.21 8.64
CA TYR A 202 5.92 -8.18 9.06
C TYR A 202 5.04 -8.91 8.03
N PHE A 203 3.82 -9.21 8.46
CA PHE A 203 2.80 -9.77 7.57
C PHE A 203 1.58 -8.85 7.52
N GLU A 204 0.86 -8.88 6.40
CA GLU A 204 -0.47 -8.27 6.28
C GLU A 204 -1.49 -9.38 6.07
N LEU A 205 -2.50 -9.45 6.91
CA LEU A 205 -3.67 -10.32 6.68
C LEU A 205 -4.68 -9.52 5.82
N ASN A 206 -4.84 -9.91 4.56
CA ASN A 206 -5.72 -9.20 3.64
C ASN A 206 -7.09 -9.87 3.60
N ILE A 207 -8.01 -9.37 4.43
CA ILE A 207 -9.39 -9.84 4.53
C ILE A 207 -10.34 -9.10 3.59
N SER A 208 -9.86 -8.10 2.86
CA SER A 208 -10.71 -7.01 2.32
C SER A 208 -10.77 -6.94 0.80
N CYS A 209 -10.28 -7.97 0.07
CA CYS A 209 -10.26 -7.91 -1.39
C CYS A 209 -11.69 -8.03 -1.97
N PRO A 210 -12.19 -6.99 -2.66
CA PRO A 210 -13.54 -7.05 -3.21
C PRO A 210 -13.64 -7.76 -4.57
N ASN A 211 -12.52 -8.26 -5.10
CA ASN A 211 -12.43 -8.85 -6.44
C ASN A 211 -12.33 -10.38 -6.42
N LEU A 212 -12.60 -11.01 -5.28
CA LEU A 212 -12.64 -12.47 -5.18
C LEU A 212 -13.94 -12.98 -5.78
N ILE A 213 -13.84 -14.01 -6.63
CA ILE A 213 -14.98 -14.47 -7.44
C ILE A 213 -15.84 -15.46 -6.64
N ASN A 214 -15.23 -16.28 -5.81
CA ASN A 214 -15.89 -17.47 -5.25
C ASN A 214 -16.08 -17.39 -3.72
N ILE A 215 -16.00 -16.18 -3.15
CA ILE A 215 -16.04 -16.01 -1.69
C ILE A 215 -17.45 -15.68 -1.18
N ASN A 216 -18.35 -15.26 -2.05
CA ASN A 216 -19.69 -14.78 -1.66
C ASN A 216 -20.71 -15.90 -1.48
N THR A 217 -20.27 -17.16 -1.54
CA THR A 217 -21.16 -18.33 -1.41
C THR A 217 -21.38 -18.74 0.05
N PHE A 218 -20.60 -18.19 0.98
CA PHE A 218 -20.68 -18.55 2.40
C PHE A 218 -21.43 -17.48 3.20
N GLU A 219 -22.11 -17.90 4.25
CA GLU A 219 -22.71 -17.00 5.25
C GLU A 219 -21.62 -16.23 5.99
N GLU A 220 -20.49 -16.89 6.28
CA GLU A 220 -19.32 -16.30 6.91
C GLU A 220 -18.36 -15.73 5.87
N ARG A 221 -17.72 -14.61 6.20
CA ARG A 221 -16.76 -13.94 5.29
C ARG A 221 -15.54 -13.47 6.08
N PRO A 222 -14.35 -13.44 5.44
CA PRO A 222 -13.15 -12.92 6.13
C PRO A 222 -13.30 -11.47 6.63
N ASP A 223 -14.12 -10.64 5.95
CA ASP A 223 -14.35 -9.23 6.31
C ASP A 223 -15.60 -9.04 7.20
N GLU A 224 -15.98 -10.09 7.92
CA GLU A 224 -17.04 -10.08 8.95
C GLU A 224 -16.42 -10.56 10.28
N PRO A 225 -16.94 -10.11 11.43
CA PRO A 225 -16.35 -10.46 12.73
C PRO A 225 -16.22 -11.96 12.99
N GLY A 226 -17.25 -12.75 12.68
CA GLY A 226 -17.23 -14.21 12.87
C GLY A 226 -16.16 -14.89 12.04
N GLY A 227 -16.09 -14.54 10.74
CA GLY A 227 -15.09 -15.09 9.84
C GLY A 227 -13.67 -14.66 10.22
N LEU A 228 -13.49 -13.39 10.57
CA LEU A 228 -12.18 -12.91 11.06
C LEU A 228 -11.78 -13.66 12.34
N LEU A 229 -12.70 -13.86 13.27
CA LEU A 229 -12.42 -14.58 14.52
C LEU A 229 -11.90 -15.99 14.22
N LYS A 230 -12.56 -16.75 13.32
CA LYS A 230 -12.11 -18.10 12.94
C LYS A 230 -10.69 -18.08 12.38
N ILE A 231 -10.39 -17.11 11.50
CA ILE A 231 -9.04 -16.95 10.93
C ILE A 231 -8.03 -16.69 12.05
N LEU A 232 -8.32 -15.73 12.96
CA LEU A 232 -7.39 -15.34 14.03
C LEU A 232 -7.15 -16.48 15.03
N ILE A 233 -8.19 -17.24 15.39
CA ILE A 233 -8.06 -18.44 16.23
C ILE A 233 -7.14 -19.45 15.54
N LYS A 234 -7.34 -19.71 14.24
CA LYS A 234 -6.48 -20.65 13.50
C LYS A 234 -5.03 -20.17 13.48
N LEU A 235 -4.80 -18.87 13.25
CA LEU A 235 -3.45 -18.29 13.22
C LEU A 235 -2.79 -18.29 14.61
N SER A 236 -3.55 -18.13 15.68
CA SER A 236 -3.02 -18.16 17.06
C SER A 236 -2.45 -19.52 17.44
N GLY A 237 -2.84 -20.58 16.72
CA GLY A 237 -2.26 -21.91 16.87
C GLY A 237 -0.83 -22.02 16.34
N PHE A 238 -0.32 -20.98 15.69
CA PHE A 238 1.08 -20.91 15.23
C PHE A 238 1.83 -19.89 16.08
N ASN A 239 3.11 -20.11 16.31
CA ASN A 239 3.94 -19.10 16.97
C ASN A 239 4.38 -18.07 15.92
N ILE A 240 3.47 -17.11 15.61
CA ILE A 240 3.78 -16.02 14.66
C ILE A 240 4.69 -15.03 15.36
N SER A 241 5.94 -14.95 14.90
CA SER A 241 7.00 -14.15 15.53
C SER A 241 7.06 -12.70 15.04
N ARG A 242 6.41 -12.37 13.92
CA ARG A 242 6.43 -11.03 13.33
C ARG A 242 5.09 -10.34 13.56
N PRO A 243 5.09 -9.01 13.62
CA PRO A 243 3.83 -8.26 13.71
C PRO A 243 2.96 -8.53 12.49
N VAL A 244 1.66 -8.70 12.72
CA VAL A 244 0.65 -8.85 11.66
C VAL A 244 -0.22 -7.59 11.65
N PHE A 245 -0.44 -7.03 10.46
CA PHE A 245 -1.34 -5.90 10.22
C PHE A 245 -2.56 -6.39 9.44
N ILE A 246 -3.77 -6.05 9.87
CA ILE A 246 -5.00 -6.45 9.15
C ILE A 246 -5.35 -5.35 8.14
N LYS A 247 -5.47 -5.73 6.86
CA LYS A 247 -5.91 -4.78 5.82
C LYS A 247 -7.42 -4.75 5.76
N MET A 248 -7.97 -3.61 6.17
CA MET A 248 -9.39 -3.40 6.42
C MET A 248 -10.15 -3.01 5.15
N PRO A 249 -11.41 -3.40 5.03
CA PRO A 249 -12.25 -2.94 3.90
C PRO A 249 -12.51 -1.43 3.98
N ALA A 250 -12.74 -0.81 2.80
CA ALA A 250 -12.97 0.64 2.72
C ALA A 250 -14.43 1.02 3.03
N GLU A 251 -15.37 0.26 2.51
CA GLU A 251 -16.80 0.63 2.50
C GLU A 251 -17.62 -0.23 3.45
N ARG A 252 -17.23 -0.26 4.73
CA ARG A 252 -18.05 -0.85 5.80
C ARG A 252 -18.54 0.27 6.73
N THR A 253 -19.66 0.05 7.36
CA THR A 253 -20.17 1.01 8.35
C THR A 253 -19.20 1.09 9.53
N VAL A 254 -19.23 2.21 10.17
CA VAL A 254 -18.43 2.41 11.40
C VAL A 254 -18.65 1.28 12.41
N UNK A 255 -19.70 0.85 12.47
CA UNK A 255 -20.05 -0.22 13.32
C UNK A 255 -19.37 -1.51 12.91
N UNK A 256 -19.23 -1.77 11.72
CA UNK A 256 -18.57 -2.90 11.23
C UNK A 256 -17.11 -2.80 11.38
N UNK A 257 -16.51 -1.64 11.29
CA UNK A 257 -15.23 -1.40 11.58
C UNK A 257 -14.89 -1.51 13.03
N UNK A 258 -15.64 -1.21 13.87
CA UNK A 258 -15.55 -1.40 15.24
C UNK A 258 -15.61 -2.82 15.67
N ALA A 259 -16.50 -3.55 15.09
CA ALA A 259 -16.64 -4.99 15.43
C ALA A 259 -15.42 -5.79 14.97
N LEU A 260 -14.95 -5.55 13.76
CA LEU A 260 -13.72 -6.20 13.27
C LEU A 260 -12.51 -5.88 14.16
N VAL A 261 -12.37 -4.63 14.56
CA VAL A 261 -11.25 -4.22 15.43
C VAL A 261 -11.36 -4.89 16.80
N LYS A 262 -12.55 -4.92 17.37
CA LYS A 262 -12.79 -5.61 18.66
C LYS A 262 -12.45 -7.09 18.57
N THR A 263 -12.77 -7.73 17.45
CA THR A 263 -12.40 -9.14 17.20
C THR A 263 -10.88 -9.33 17.24
N ALA A 264 -10.11 -8.35 16.77
CA ALA A 264 -8.65 -8.44 16.73
C ALA A 264 -7.97 -8.14 18.08
N LEU A 265 -8.63 -7.45 19.02
CA LEU A 265 -8.04 -6.98 20.28
C LEU A 265 -7.35 -8.08 21.11
N PRO A 266 -7.94 -9.29 21.26
CA PRO A 266 -7.33 -10.33 22.11
C PRO A 266 -6.05 -10.96 21.52
N PHE A 267 -5.74 -10.73 20.26
CA PHE A 267 -4.64 -11.43 19.57
C PHE A 267 -3.39 -10.55 19.55
N ASN A 268 -2.42 -10.84 20.43
CA ASN A 268 -1.21 -10.02 20.61
C ASN A 268 -0.31 -9.95 19.36
N PHE A 269 -0.35 -10.95 18.48
CA PHE A 269 0.42 -10.91 17.22
C PHE A 269 -0.15 -9.89 16.23
N ILE A 270 -1.42 -9.48 16.41
CA ILE A 270 -1.99 -8.39 15.61
C ILE A 270 -1.49 -7.07 16.20
N ARG A 271 -0.65 -6.37 15.46
CA ARG A 271 0.00 -5.15 15.93
C ARG A 271 -0.58 -3.88 15.29
N GLY A 272 -1.42 -4.01 14.27
CA GLY A 272 -2.03 -2.82 13.68
C GLY A 272 -3.01 -3.10 12.55
N LEU A 273 -3.51 -1.99 11.99
CA LEU A 273 -4.59 -1.97 11.01
C LEU A 273 -4.16 -1.10 9.82
N ILE A 274 -4.53 -1.53 8.60
CA ILE A 274 -4.26 -0.78 7.38
C ILE A 274 -5.59 -0.27 6.81
N PHE A 275 -5.76 1.05 6.74
CA PHE A 275 -6.94 1.70 6.19
C PHE A 275 -6.59 2.43 4.90
N SER A 276 -7.05 1.99 3.72
CA SER A 276 -8.00 0.91 3.49
C SER A 276 -7.71 0.24 2.14
N ASN A 277 -8.64 -0.62 1.70
CA ASN A 277 -8.59 -1.26 0.38
C ASN A 277 -9.39 -0.41 -0.65
N LEU A 278 -9.81 -1.01 -1.75
CA LEU A 278 -10.50 -0.39 -2.89
C LEU A 278 -11.94 0.01 -2.52
N VAL A 279 -12.50 1.00 -3.24
CA VAL A 279 -13.92 1.35 -3.17
C VAL A 279 -14.68 0.69 -4.33
N LYS A 280 -15.89 0.23 -4.03
CA LYS A 280 -16.81 -0.42 -4.99
C LYS A 280 -17.81 0.58 -5.58
N ASN A 281 -18.16 1.61 -4.82
CA ASN A 281 -19.21 2.57 -5.17
C ASN A 281 -18.87 3.32 -6.45
N ARG A 282 -19.59 3.02 -7.52
CA ARG A 282 -19.42 3.66 -8.84
C ARG A 282 -19.96 5.08 -8.89
N ASN A 283 -20.76 5.47 -7.89
CA ASN A 283 -21.30 6.83 -7.74
C ASN A 283 -20.47 7.69 -6.79
N ASN A 284 -19.23 7.27 -6.48
CA ASN A 284 -18.32 8.03 -5.61
C ASN A 284 -18.07 9.42 -6.22
N PRO A 285 -18.18 10.53 -5.44
CA PRO A 285 -18.09 11.89 -5.99
C PRO A 285 -16.73 12.24 -6.60
N HIS A 286 -15.69 11.44 -6.33
CA HIS A 286 -14.37 11.63 -6.93
C HIS A 286 -14.19 10.83 -8.24
N LEU A 287 -15.24 10.17 -8.74
CA LEU A 287 -15.20 9.43 -10.01
C LEU A 287 -15.93 10.22 -11.11
N ASP A 288 -15.28 10.38 -12.25
CA ASP A 288 -15.89 10.95 -13.46
C ASP A 288 -16.86 9.90 -14.05
N SER A 289 -18.12 10.28 -14.21
CA SER A 289 -19.17 9.36 -14.67
C SER A 289 -18.90 8.81 -16.07
N GLY A 290 -18.29 9.62 -16.95
CA GLY A 290 -17.94 9.19 -18.30
C GLY A 290 -16.81 8.15 -18.31
N GLU A 291 -15.87 8.24 -17.37
CA GLU A 291 -14.84 7.21 -17.19
C GLU A 291 -15.43 5.93 -16.60
N VAL A 292 -16.30 6.06 -15.61
CA VAL A 292 -16.96 4.93 -14.95
C VAL A 292 -17.84 4.16 -15.95
N ALA A 293 -18.57 4.86 -16.80
CA ALA A 293 -19.44 4.22 -17.81
C ALA A 293 -18.66 3.32 -18.78
N LYS A 294 -17.38 3.68 -19.04
CA LYS A 294 -16.50 2.89 -19.92
C LYS A 294 -15.69 1.84 -19.16
N ALA A 295 -15.67 1.92 -17.83
CA ALA A 295 -14.88 1.02 -17.00
C ALA A 295 -15.55 -0.36 -16.90
N GLY A 296 -14.79 -1.41 -17.10
CA GLY A 296 -15.23 -2.79 -16.97
C GLY A 296 -15.47 -3.22 -15.51
N LYS A 297 -15.38 -4.51 -15.26
CA LYS A 297 -15.47 -5.08 -13.91
C LYS A 297 -14.26 -4.67 -13.08
N GLY A 298 -14.48 -4.43 -11.79
CA GLY A 298 -13.42 -4.08 -10.84
C GLY A 298 -13.83 -2.95 -9.92
N ASN A 299 -12.89 -2.59 -9.05
CA ASN A 299 -13.09 -1.61 -7.98
C ASN A 299 -11.99 -0.55 -8.07
N PHE A 300 -12.16 0.58 -7.38
CA PHE A 300 -11.36 1.78 -7.64
C PHE A 300 -10.36 2.05 -6.53
N SER A 301 -9.12 2.31 -6.92
CA SER A 301 -8.07 2.85 -6.04
C SER A 301 -7.85 4.34 -6.37
N GLY A 302 -6.99 5.00 -5.60
CA GLY A 302 -6.61 6.39 -5.85
C GLY A 302 -7.54 7.38 -5.17
N ARG A 303 -7.83 8.52 -5.82
CA ARG A 303 -8.55 9.62 -5.17
C ARG A 303 -9.90 9.21 -4.54
N PRO A 304 -10.69 8.31 -5.15
CA PRO A 304 -11.95 7.90 -4.54
C PRO A 304 -11.85 7.26 -3.15
N THR A 305 -10.67 6.77 -2.76
CA THR A 305 -10.48 6.14 -1.45
C THR A 305 -10.06 7.15 -0.36
N PHE A 306 -9.72 8.39 -0.71
CA PHE A 306 -9.00 9.32 0.17
C PHE A 306 -9.79 9.67 1.43
N GLU A 307 -11.01 10.16 1.24
CA GLU A 307 -11.83 10.65 2.36
C GLU A 307 -12.26 9.49 3.28
N LEU A 308 -12.69 8.37 2.69
CA LEU A 308 -13.05 7.18 3.47
C LEU A 308 -11.88 6.68 4.31
N SER A 309 -10.69 6.60 3.70
CA SER A 309 -9.48 6.21 4.40
C SER A 309 -9.18 7.15 5.57
N ASN A 310 -9.29 8.46 5.36
CA ASN A 310 -9.02 9.47 6.38
C ASN A 310 -10.01 9.36 7.57
N GLN A 311 -11.29 9.15 7.29
CA GLN A 311 -12.31 8.96 8.32
C GLN A 311 -12.01 7.71 9.16
N LEU A 312 -11.64 6.60 8.49
CA LEU A 312 -11.33 5.34 9.16
C LEU A 312 -10.04 5.45 10.01
N ILE A 313 -9.01 6.15 9.49
CA ILE A 313 -7.76 6.40 10.23
C ILE A 313 -8.06 7.19 11.51
N ARG A 314 -8.77 8.32 11.39
CA ARG A 314 -9.15 9.16 12.54
C ARG A 314 -9.89 8.33 13.59
N HIS A 315 -10.96 7.65 13.17
CA HIS A 315 -11.79 6.85 14.08
C HIS A 315 -10.97 5.75 14.78
N ALA A 316 -10.11 5.04 14.03
CA ALA A 316 -9.28 3.98 14.59
C ALA A 316 -8.26 4.54 15.58
N HIS A 317 -7.67 5.70 15.29
CA HIS A 317 -6.70 6.33 16.19
C HIS A 317 -7.37 6.81 17.48
N GLU A 318 -8.52 7.48 17.39
CA GLU A 318 -9.28 7.98 18.55
C GLU A 318 -9.64 6.86 19.53
N ASN A 319 -9.95 5.68 19.02
CA ASN A 319 -10.52 4.60 19.85
C ASN A 319 -9.53 3.47 20.16
N TYR A 320 -8.50 3.29 19.35
CA TYR A 320 -7.61 2.12 19.43
C TYR A 320 -6.13 2.46 19.16
N GLY A 321 -5.76 3.74 19.09
CA GLY A 321 -4.39 4.17 18.79
C GLY A 321 -3.35 3.71 19.82
N ASP A 322 -3.78 3.53 21.07
CA ASP A 322 -2.90 3.01 22.13
C ASP A 322 -2.58 1.51 21.95
N ARG A 323 -3.45 0.78 21.25
CA ARG A 323 -3.32 -0.69 21.08
C ARG A 323 -2.77 -1.05 19.70
N PHE A 324 -3.18 -0.32 18.66
CA PHE A 324 -2.87 -0.66 17.27
C PHE A 324 -2.12 0.44 16.55
N VAL A 325 -1.06 0.08 15.86
CA VAL A 325 -0.43 0.92 14.84
C VAL A 325 -1.43 1.12 13.69
N ILE A 326 -1.57 2.35 13.22
CA ILE A 326 -2.44 2.65 12.08
C ILE A 326 -1.56 2.92 10.85
N ILE A 327 -1.83 2.22 9.76
CA ILE A 327 -1.19 2.45 8.46
C ILE A 327 -2.24 3.05 7.51
N GLY A 328 -1.99 4.25 7.00
CA GLY A 328 -2.90 4.92 6.08
C GLY A 328 -2.65 4.50 4.63
N CYS A 329 -3.69 4.05 3.93
CA CYS A 329 -3.59 3.62 2.53
C CYS A 329 -4.77 4.16 1.74
N GLY A 330 -4.50 4.83 0.62
CA GLY A 330 -5.54 5.28 -0.31
C GLY A 330 -5.50 6.78 -0.57
N GLY A 331 -5.45 7.13 -1.85
CA GLY A 331 -5.59 8.49 -2.33
C GLY A 331 -4.42 9.43 -2.11
N VAL A 332 -3.24 8.89 -1.83
CA VAL A 332 -2.03 9.70 -1.56
C VAL A 332 -1.32 10.02 -2.88
N PHE A 333 -1.22 11.30 -3.21
CA PHE A 333 -0.55 11.83 -4.41
C PHE A 333 0.49 12.89 -4.07
N THR A 334 0.41 13.50 -2.91
CA THR A 334 1.29 14.61 -2.49
C THR A 334 1.74 14.41 -1.05
N ALA A 335 2.68 15.25 -0.62
CA ALA A 335 3.13 15.29 0.77
C ALA A 335 1.99 15.70 1.70
N GLU A 336 1.13 16.61 1.25
CA GLU A 336 -0.02 17.09 2.01
C GLU A 336 -1.03 15.96 2.25
N ASP A 337 -1.29 15.12 1.22
CA ASP A 337 -2.18 13.95 1.36
C ASP A 337 -1.62 12.98 2.42
N ALA A 338 -0.31 12.70 2.36
CA ALA A 338 0.35 11.81 3.33
C ALA A 338 0.36 12.42 4.74
N TYR A 339 0.67 13.71 4.82
CA TYR A 339 0.73 14.44 6.09
C TYR A 339 -0.64 14.50 6.77
N GLN A 340 -1.70 14.68 5.98
CA GLN A 340 -3.06 14.64 6.52
C GLN A 340 -3.36 13.29 7.20
N LYS A 341 -3.00 12.17 6.54
CA LYS A 341 -3.17 10.84 7.16
C LYS A 341 -2.35 10.70 8.45
N ILE A 342 -1.13 11.23 8.46
CA ILE A 342 -0.27 11.20 9.65
C ILE A 342 -0.93 12.00 10.79
N LYS A 343 -1.38 13.22 10.51
CA LYS A 343 -2.02 14.05 11.53
C LYS A 343 -3.36 13.47 12.03
N LEU A 344 -3.97 12.56 11.26
CA LEU A 344 -5.16 11.82 11.67
C LEU A 344 -4.83 10.52 12.42
N GLY A 345 -3.54 10.21 12.63
CA GLY A 345 -3.12 9.09 13.45
C GLY A 345 -2.38 7.96 12.72
N ALA A 346 -2.12 8.10 11.43
CA ALA A 346 -1.35 7.08 10.71
C ALA A 346 0.14 7.20 11.04
N SER A 347 0.76 6.12 11.53
CA SER A 347 2.22 6.05 11.74
C SER A 347 2.97 5.86 10.42
N LEU A 348 2.38 5.09 9.50
CA LEU A 348 2.94 4.76 8.18
C LEU A 348 1.89 5.02 7.11
N VAL A 349 2.34 5.25 5.87
CA VAL A 349 1.45 5.56 4.74
C VAL A 349 1.85 4.70 3.55
N GLN A 350 0.90 3.96 2.98
CA GLN A 350 1.10 3.14 1.79
C GLN A 350 0.44 3.77 0.57
N LEU A 351 1.06 3.62 -0.61
CA LEU A 351 0.48 4.10 -1.86
C LEU A 351 0.86 3.23 -3.06
N ILE A 352 0.07 3.28 -4.11
CA ILE A 352 0.34 2.75 -5.46
C ILE A 352 -0.04 3.81 -6.50
N THR A 353 -1.32 4.19 -6.52
CA THR A 353 -1.92 5.04 -7.56
C THR A 353 -1.18 6.38 -7.70
N GLY A 354 -0.78 6.97 -6.58
CA GLY A 354 -0.02 8.23 -6.59
C GLY A 354 1.29 8.10 -7.38
N MET A 355 2.00 6.97 -7.22
CA MET A 355 3.23 6.70 -7.97
C MET A 355 2.93 6.50 -9.46
N VAL A 356 1.86 5.78 -9.80
CA VAL A 356 1.48 5.54 -11.22
C VAL A 356 1.21 6.87 -11.94
N TYR A 357 0.57 7.82 -11.27
CA TYR A 357 0.25 9.12 -11.87
C TYR A 357 1.38 10.13 -11.78
N GLY A 358 2.18 10.08 -10.71
CA GLY A 358 3.26 11.04 -10.44
C GLY A 358 4.63 10.64 -10.98
N GLY A 359 4.84 9.33 -11.16
CA GLY A 359 6.13 8.75 -11.51
C GLY A 359 6.89 8.26 -10.29
N PRO A 360 7.94 7.43 -10.50
CA PRO A 360 8.69 6.86 -9.36
C PRO A 360 9.35 7.93 -8.48
N GLN A 361 9.81 9.03 -9.04
CA GLN A 361 10.42 10.14 -8.28
C GLN A 361 9.43 10.78 -7.28
N GLN A 362 8.14 10.50 -7.40
CA GLN A 362 7.09 11.07 -6.52
C GLN A 362 7.36 10.74 -5.05
N ILE A 363 7.99 9.60 -4.76
CA ILE A 363 8.25 9.17 -3.38
C ILE A 363 9.22 10.13 -2.69
N GLY A 364 10.35 10.46 -3.34
CA GLY A 364 11.30 11.44 -2.80
C GLY A 364 10.69 12.84 -2.69
N VAL A 365 9.81 13.22 -3.64
CA VAL A 365 9.06 14.50 -3.55
C VAL A 365 8.17 14.52 -2.31
N ILE A 366 7.44 13.43 -2.05
CA ILE A 366 6.58 13.31 -0.85
C ILE A 366 7.43 13.40 0.41
N ASN A 367 8.54 12.64 0.49
CA ASN A 367 9.40 12.65 1.67
C ASN A 367 9.98 14.05 1.95
N ARG A 368 10.44 14.75 0.90
CA ARG A 368 10.96 16.12 1.02
C ARG A 368 9.85 17.08 1.49
N GLY A 369 8.65 16.93 0.94
CA GLY A 369 7.48 17.73 1.32
C GLY A 369 7.06 17.50 2.78
N LEU A 370 7.10 16.24 3.23
CA LEU A 370 6.80 15.91 4.64
C LEU A 370 7.75 16.66 5.60
N VAL A 371 9.05 16.70 5.29
CA VAL A 371 10.02 17.43 6.12
C VAL A 371 9.70 18.92 6.14
N LYS A 372 9.29 19.51 5.00
CA LYS A 372 8.88 20.93 4.95
C LYS A 372 7.64 21.18 5.80
N LEU A 373 6.66 20.27 5.75
CA LEU A 373 5.42 20.40 6.53
C LEU A 373 5.68 20.25 8.03
N LEU A 374 6.53 19.29 8.44
CA LEU A 374 6.94 19.14 9.83
C LEU A 374 7.60 20.42 10.36
N LYS A 375 8.53 20.99 9.58
CA LYS A 375 9.21 22.25 9.94
C LYS A 375 8.22 23.41 10.05
N LYS A 376 7.28 23.51 9.10
CA LYS A 376 6.27 24.56 9.09
C LYS A 376 5.40 24.53 10.34
N ASP A 377 5.00 23.30 10.76
CA ASP A 377 4.13 23.11 11.94
C ASP A 377 4.95 23.06 13.26
N GLY A 378 6.28 23.18 13.22
CA GLY A 378 7.14 23.23 14.40
C GLY A 378 7.53 21.87 14.98
N TYR A 379 7.23 20.77 14.30
CA TYR A 379 7.58 19.43 14.80
C TYR A 379 9.03 19.07 14.51
N LYS A 380 9.69 18.45 15.48
CA LYS A 380 11.09 18.01 15.37
C LYS A 380 11.20 16.75 14.51
N ASN A 381 10.21 15.86 14.61
CA ASN A 381 10.20 14.56 13.94
C ASN A 381 8.76 14.14 13.62
N LEU A 382 8.65 13.06 12.87
CA LEU A 382 7.36 12.58 12.37
C LEU A 382 6.43 12.11 13.51
N SER A 383 6.98 11.49 14.56
CA SER A 383 6.14 10.93 15.63
C SER A 383 5.38 12.01 16.40
N GLU A 384 5.90 13.24 16.45
CA GLU A 384 5.19 14.37 17.09
C GLU A 384 3.95 14.82 16.31
N ALA A 385 3.90 14.51 15.02
CA ALA A 385 2.77 14.88 14.14
C ALA A 385 1.66 13.82 14.11
N ILE A 386 1.93 12.60 14.61
CA ILE A 386 0.94 11.50 14.55
C ILE A 386 -0.22 11.84 15.48
N GLY A 387 -1.44 11.90 14.91
CA GLY A 387 -2.65 12.20 15.66
C GLY A 387 -2.82 13.68 16.04
N ALA A 388 -1.97 14.58 15.55
CA ALA A 388 -1.99 16.00 15.96
C ALA A 388 -3.25 16.75 15.51
N SER A 389 -4.13 16.15 14.70
CA SER A 389 -5.42 16.72 14.29
C SER A 389 -6.62 15.92 14.80
N VAL A 390 -6.43 15.13 15.85
CA VAL A 390 -7.46 14.25 16.42
C VAL A 390 -7.83 14.72 17.83
#